data_89d5e6fd3976610821a8a07e49d208af
#
_entry.id   89d5e6fd3976610821a8a07e49d208af
#
_cell.length_a   1.000
_cell.length_b   1.000
_cell.length_c   1.000
_cell.angle_alpha   90.00
_cell.angle_beta   90.00
_cell.angle_gamma   90.00
#
_symmetry.space_group_name_H-M   'P 1'
#
loop_
_entity.id
_entity.type
_entity.pdbx_description
1 polymer ?
#
loop_
_entity_poly.entity_id
_entity_poly.type
_entity_poly.pdbx_seq_one_letter_code
_entity_poly.pdbx_strand_id
1 'polypeptide(L)'
;NVFNKNDYNQQVGNKIIGVPSANIVLGSKKPFLENKTRKITVPYLIEISEAIKQMYFFDYLSGQARKGKNNIYIDLDEKKVVACGDSEQIPMIETGIYLRTQTGKELEIHYMNRITGYKPDLDRLFIFECVLKPLDENQKEFELKYGGKTNLWKIEELVDDIFFSKQLKCNYFKQTNKINIEDNFLKQQVIKYREHFFNWFKLGNANNIATVTQMLALRFIVKSIAQGSRWKAMHQLNLWISIMDYFSKDRRYNNTMSKTREILKNHIDEKEDWDFENVEEYCYAVGQLMNTYLKLSKSANKNLSFINRLLLTKNDKTVKQTLLLYFKKYNYAIKDTNHRIKTLHGHIMQYDMDGKEINGYYISAGFVDDNLIYAKKENLSDERGMDNE
;
A
#
# COMPACT_ATOMS: atom_id res chain seq x y z
N ASN A 1 42.13 -8.37 21.94
CA ASN A 1 42.22 -9.74 21.40
C ASN A 1 41.58 -9.78 20.02
N VAL A 2 42.36 -10.23 19.01
CA VAL A 2 41.90 -10.34 17.62
C VAL A 2 40.95 -11.54 17.45
N PHE A 3 41.23 -12.61 18.17
CA PHE A 3 40.41 -13.81 18.19
C PHE A 3 39.62 -13.92 19.50
N ASN A 4 38.45 -14.54 19.43
CA ASN A 4 37.51 -14.66 20.54
C ASN A 4 38.11 -15.52 21.66
N LYS A 5 38.72 -16.65 21.32
CA LYS A 5 39.28 -17.61 22.25
C LYS A 5 40.45 -18.34 21.61
N ASN A 6 41.58 -18.39 22.30
CA ASN A 6 42.81 -19.01 21.77
C ASN A 6 42.69 -20.53 21.58
N ASP A 7 41.80 -21.18 22.34
CA ASP A 7 41.58 -22.63 22.27
C ASP A 7 41.17 -23.12 20.86
N TYR A 8 40.63 -22.22 20.04
CA TYR A 8 40.21 -22.54 18.67
C TYR A 8 41.22 -22.14 17.62
N ASN A 9 42.35 -21.54 18.02
CA ASN A 9 43.36 -21.11 17.08
C ASN A 9 44.07 -22.32 16.49
N GLN A 10 44.29 -22.32 15.19
CA GLN A 10 45.00 -23.35 14.46
C GLN A 10 46.09 -22.71 13.60
N GLN A 11 47.19 -23.40 13.46
CA GLN A 11 48.26 -23.04 12.54
C GLN A 11 48.09 -23.84 11.24
N VAL A 12 47.94 -23.14 10.12
CA VAL A 12 47.86 -23.73 8.79
C VAL A 12 48.99 -23.15 7.95
N GLY A 13 50.07 -23.92 7.78
CA GLY A 13 51.30 -23.41 7.19
C GLY A 13 51.87 -22.28 8.04
N ASN A 14 52.14 -21.13 7.43
CA ASN A 14 52.67 -19.94 8.13
C ASN A 14 51.59 -19.00 8.64
N LYS A 15 50.31 -19.40 8.59
CA LYS A 15 49.15 -18.55 8.96
C LYS A 15 48.49 -19.07 10.22
N ILE A 16 48.11 -18.13 11.08
CA ILE A 16 47.28 -18.44 12.26
C ILE A 16 45.83 -18.11 11.88
N ILE A 17 44.96 -19.08 12.02
CA ILE A 17 43.51 -18.93 11.85
C ILE A 17 42.79 -19.13 13.18
N GLY A 18 41.73 -18.39 13.39
CA GLY A 18 40.98 -18.45 14.64
C GLY A 18 39.55 -17.90 14.45
N VAL A 19 38.75 -18.00 15.51
CA VAL A 19 37.40 -17.43 15.55
C VAL A 19 37.51 -15.92 15.76
N PRO A 20 36.94 -15.08 14.91
CA PRO A 20 37.00 -13.64 15.09
C PRO A 20 36.33 -13.20 16.39
N SER A 21 36.89 -12.17 17.08
CA SER A 21 36.34 -11.67 18.34
C SER A 21 35.30 -10.56 18.12
N ALA A 22 35.40 -9.89 17.00
CA ALA A 22 34.49 -8.78 16.72
C ALA A 22 33.12 -9.28 16.28
N ASN A 23 32.10 -8.69 16.83
CA ASN A 23 30.87 -8.73 16.25
C ASN A 23 30.02 -9.82 16.26
N ILE A 24 30.57 -10.74 16.31
CA ILE A 24 29.87 -11.90 15.97
C ILE A 24 29.47 -12.43 17.27
N VAL A 25 28.26 -12.39 17.48
CA VAL A 25 27.48 -13.11 18.43
C VAL A 25 27.93 -14.58 18.58
N LEU A 26 29.22 -14.81 18.40
CA LEU A 26 29.89 -16.08 18.53
C LEU A 26 30.60 -16.16 19.90
N GLY A 27 29.89 -15.70 20.96
CA GLY A 27 30.41 -15.96 22.31
C GLY A 27 30.43 -17.44 22.61
N SER A 28 31.52 -17.94 23.26
CA SER A 28 31.70 -19.33 23.66
C SER A 28 30.53 -19.96 24.45
N LYS A 29 29.55 -19.18 24.82
CA LYS A 29 28.31 -19.60 25.53
C LYS A 29 27.13 -19.92 24.61
N LYS A 30 27.27 -19.76 23.30
CA LYS A 30 26.14 -20.05 22.38
C LYS A 30 26.13 -21.52 21.98
N PRO A 31 24.97 -22.20 22.09
CA PRO A 31 24.89 -23.66 21.92
C PRO A 31 25.21 -24.15 20.50
N PHE A 32 25.25 -23.25 19.52
CA PHE A 32 25.57 -23.61 18.12
C PHE A 32 27.03 -23.38 17.76
N LEU A 33 27.84 -22.79 18.62
CA LEU A 33 29.24 -22.53 18.35
C LEU A 33 30.06 -23.82 18.38
N GLU A 34 29.79 -24.68 19.36
CA GLU A 34 30.43 -25.96 19.54
C GLU A 34 29.49 -27.07 19.07
N ASN A 35 29.63 -27.50 17.84
CA ASN A 35 28.91 -28.68 17.38
C ASN A 35 29.78 -29.91 17.56
N LYS A 36 29.50 -30.65 18.63
CA LYS A 36 30.27 -31.87 19.01
C LYS A 36 30.22 -33.00 17.97
N THR A 37 29.30 -32.95 17.01
CA THR A 37 29.19 -33.95 15.95
C THR A 37 30.02 -33.62 14.72
N ARG A 38 30.61 -32.42 14.65
CA ARG A 38 31.49 -32.01 13.56
C ARG A 38 32.94 -32.34 13.87
N LYS A 39 33.69 -32.62 12.82
CA LYS A 39 35.17 -32.80 12.92
C LYS A 39 35.86 -31.51 13.42
N ILE A 40 35.31 -30.34 13.05
CA ILE A 40 35.70 -29.01 13.54
C ILE A 40 34.56 -28.47 14.37
N THR A 41 34.80 -28.16 15.64
CA THR A 41 33.77 -27.80 16.61
C THR A 41 33.22 -26.38 16.45
N VAL A 42 33.92 -25.51 15.73
CA VAL A 42 33.53 -24.10 15.48
C VAL A 42 33.03 -23.89 14.06
N PRO A 43 32.09 -22.93 13.81
CA PRO A 43 31.46 -22.77 12.51
C PRO A 43 32.41 -22.35 11.40
N TYR A 44 33.37 -21.49 11.68
CA TYR A 44 34.40 -21.07 10.74
C TYR A 44 35.61 -20.45 11.45
N LEU A 45 36.77 -20.55 10.80
CA LEU A 45 38.02 -19.94 11.22
C LEU A 45 38.52 -19.02 10.12
N ILE A 46 39.02 -17.85 10.47
CA ILE A 46 39.56 -16.88 9.54
C ILE A 46 40.98 -16.49 9.88
N GLU A 47 41.68 -15.99 8.90
CA GLU A 47 43.06 -15.50 9.03
C GLU A 47 43.08 -14.22 9.89
N ILE A 48 44.19 -13.98 10.58
CA ILE A 48 44.37 -12.81 11.47
C ILE A 48 44.16 -11.48 10.73
N SER A 49 44.60 -11.37 9.49
CA SER A 49 44.43 -10.19 8.65
C SER A 49 42.95 -9.89 8.37
N GLU A 50 42.16 -10.94 8.17
CA GLU A 50 40.73 -10.83 7.94
C GLU A 50 39.95 -10.51 9.24
N ALA A 51 40.40 -11.10 10.35
CA ALA A 51 39.83 -10.81 11.66
C ALA A 51 40.01 -9.32 12.06
N ILE A 52 41.18 -8.74 11.72
CA ILE A 52 41.45 -7.31 11.96
C ILE A 52 40.53 -6.43 11.10
N LYS A 53 40.35 -6.76 9.82
CA LYS A 53 39.42 -6.00 8.94
C LYS A 53 38.01 -6.06 9.47
N GLN A 54 37.52 -7.23 9.89
CA GLN A 54 36.21 -7.37 10.51
C GLN A 54 36.07 -6.54 11.80
N MET A 55 37.11 -6.51 12.65
CA MET A 55 37.13 -5.70 13.87
C MET A 55 36.91 -4.22 13.54
N TYR A 56 37.71 -3.65 12.62
CA TYR A 56 37.53 -2.25 12.20
C TYR A 56 36.15 -1.96 11.59
N PHE A 57 35.63 -2.89 10.78
CA PHE A 57 34.30 -2.74 10.19
C PHE A 57 33.19 -2.68 11.26
N PHE A 58 33.24 -3.58 12.23
CA PHE A 58 32.24 -3.59 13.31
C PHE A 58 32.42 -2.45 14.31
N ASP A 59 33.62 -1.96 14.54
CA ASP A 59 33.88 -0.73 15.31
C ASP A 59 33.25 0.49 14.59
N TYR A 60 33.40 0.57 13.27
CA TYR A 60 32.71 1.58 12.46
C TYR A 60 31.19 1.49 12.59
N LEU A 61 30.60 0.29 12.39
CA LEU A 61 29.17 0.08 12.52
C LEU A 61 28.66 0.44 13.92
N SER A 62 29.39 0.10 14.98
CA SER A 62 29.07 0.44 16.37
C SER A 62 29.10 1.95 16.59
N GLY A 63 30.07 2.64 16.01
CA GLY A 63 30.18 4.10 16.04
C GLY A 63 28.97 4.77 15.34
N GLN A 64 28.51 4.24 14.23
CA GLN A 64 27.32 4.76 13.53
C GLN A 64 26.03 4.47 14.31
N ALA A 65 25.87 3.26 14.82
CA ALA A 65 24.69 2.87 15.59
C ALA A 65 24.51 3.73 16.86
N ARG A 66 25.59 4.08 17.55
CA ARG A 66 25.55 5.03 18.69
C ARG A 66 25.03 6.42 18.32
N LYS A 67 25.20 6.82 17.05
CA LYS A 67 24.67 8.08 16.50
C LYS A 67 23.23 7.93 15.97
N GLY A 68 22.59 6.78 16.14
CA GLY A 68 21.25 6.48 15.61
C GLY A 68 21.22 6.15 14.12
N LYS A 69 22.40 6.02 13.48
CA LYS A 69 22.52 5.71 12.04
C LYS A 69 22.62 4.20 11.83
N ASN A 70 21.47 3.56 11.82
CA ASN A 70 21.37 2.11 11.73
C ASN A 70 21.24 1.58 10.29
N ASN A 71 21.06 2.46 9.31
CA ASN A 71 20.99 2.09 7.89
C ASN A 71 22.34 2.38 7.24
N ILE A 72 23.03 1.33 6.82
CA ILE A 72 24.36 1.41 6.22
C ILE A 72 24.23 1.05 4.74
N TYR A 73 24.63 1.96 3.88
CA TYR A 73 24.66 1.80 2.44
C TYR A 73 26.10 1.77 1.99
N ILE A 74 26.50 0.68 1.37
CA ILE A 74 27.84 0.49 0.80
C ILE A 74 27.71 0.59 -0.72
N ASP A 75 28.15 1.70 -1.27
CA ASP A 75 28.22 1.93 -2.70
C ASP A 75 29.46 1.23 -3.24
N LEU A 76 29.27 0.26 -4.14
CA LEU A 76 30.37 -0.51 -4.71
C LEU A 76 31.05 0.19 -5.87
N ASP A 77 30.36 1.07 -6.57
CA ASP A 77 30.88 1.80 -7.72
C ASP A 77 31.73 2.98 -7.22
N GLU A 78 31.19 3.80 -6.32
CA GLU A 78 31.87 4.93 -5.70
C GLU A 78 32.84 4.51 -4.57
N LYS A 79 32.84 3.23 -4.17
CA LYS A 79 33.62 2.69 -3.03
C LYS A 79 33.41 3.50 -1.75
N LYS A 80 32.16 3.87 -1.49
CA LYS A 80 31.78 4.75 -0.39
C LYS A 80 30.80 4.06 0.57
N VAL A 81 30.95 4.35 1.86
CA VAL A 81 30.00 3.90 2.87
C VAL A 81 29.22 5.10 3.41
N VAL A 82 27.89 5.04 3.35
CA VAL A 82 26.99 6.07 3.85
C VAL A 82 26.13 5.48 4.95
N ALA A 83 26.14 6.12 6.13
CA ALA A 83 25.32 5.72 7.26
C ALA A 83 24.21 6.75 7.46
N CYS A 84 22.95 6.28 7.48
CA CYS A 84 21.75 7.10 7.61
C CYS A 84 20.89 6.69 8.80
N GLY A 85 20.24 7.67 9.43
CA GLY A 85 19.11 7.45 10.34
C GLY A 85 17.83 7.05 9.57
N ASP A 86 16.77 6.69 10.30
CA ASP A 86 15.52 6.22 9.69
C ASP A 86 14.77 7.30 8.91
N SER A 87 15.00 8.58 9.23
CA SER A 87 14.39 9.75 8.57
C SER A 87 15.34 10.51 7.64
N GLU A 88 16.61 10.11 7.54
CA GLU A 88 17.57 10.76 6.65
C GLU A 88 17.36 10.30 5.20
N GLN A 89 17.68 11.20 4.26
CA GLN A 89 17.63 10.88 2.83
C GLN A 89 18.78 9.94 2.45
N ILE A 90 18.44 8.98 1.60
CA ILE A 90 19.38 7.99 1.08
C ILE A 90 19.97 8.57 -0.22
N PRO A 91 21.30 8.52 -0.42
CA PRO A 91 21.91 8.95 -1.69
C PRO A 91 21.55 7.99 -2.83
N MET A 92 21.77 8.43 -4.07
CA MET A 92 21.69 7.58 -5.24
C MET A 92 22.77 6.49 -5.15
N ILE A 93 22.43 5.24 -5.44
CA ILE A 93 23.34 4.09 -5.41
C ILE A 93 22.96 3.16 -6.56
N GLU A 94 23.83 3.02 -7.54
CA GLU A 94 23.58 2.12 -8.68
C GLU A 94 23.80 0.66 -8.31
N THR A 95 24.96 0.35 -7.74
CA THR A 95 25.26 -1.01 -7.27
C THR A 95 25.80 -0.96 -5.85
N GLY A 96 25.12 -1.64 -4.95
CA GLY A 96 25.53 -1.55 -3.55
C GLY A 96 25.00 -2.67 -2.67
N ILE A 97 25.36 -2.55 -1.39
CA ILE A 97 24.90 -3.42 -0.32
C ILE A 97 24.26 -2.56 0.76
N TYR A 98 23.08 -2.94 1.16
CA TYR A 98 22.40 -2.38 2.32
C TYR A 98 22.57 -3.28 3.52
N LEU A 99 22.92 -2.68 4.67
CA LEU A 99 22.98 -3.35 5.97
C LEU A 99 22.09 -2.59 6.96
N ARG A 100 21.27 -3.31 7.69
CA ARG A 100 20.59 -2.79 8.88
C ARG A 100 21.24 -3.31 10.13
N THR A 101 21.74 -2.41 10.96
CA THR A 101 22.30 -2.74 12.26
C THR A 101 21.26 -2.65 13.36
N GLN A 102 21.37 -3.48 14.35
CA GLN A 102 20.57 -3.43 15.57
C GLN A 102 21.50 -3.52 16.78
N THR A 103 21.30 -2.62 17.73
CA THR A 103 22.03 -2.63 18.99
C THR A 103 21.20 -3.37 20.03
N GLY A 104 21.75 -4.47 20.56
CA GLY A 104 21.24 -5.18 21.70
C GLY A 104 22.28 -5.20 22.80
N LYS A 105 22.66 -6.37 23.31
CA LYS A 105 23.85 -6.53 24.17
C LYS A 105 25.13 -6.29 23.36
N GLU A 106 25.09 -6.66 22.10
CA GLU A 106 26.15 -6.47 21.11
C GLU A 106 25.51 -5.91 19.84
N LEU A 107 26.33 -5.36 18.94
CA LEU A 107 25.87 -4.93 17.64
C LEU A 107 25.66 -6.15 16.74
N GLU A 108 24.50 -6.20 16.09
CA GLU A 108 24.16 -7.25 15.12
C GLU A 108 23.83 -6.63 13.77
N ILE A 109 24.20 -7.30 12.68
CA ILE A 109 23.65 -7.04 11.35
C ILE A 109 22.32 -7.79 11.30
N HIS A 110 21.23 -7.02 11.43
CA HIS A 110 19.88 -7.57 11.51
C HIS A 110 19.32 -7.94 10.14
N TYR A 111 19.70 -7.18 9.10
CA TYR A 111 19.24 -7.39 7.74
C TYR A 111 20.31 -6.97 6.73
N MET A 112 20.43 -7.71 5.65
CA MET A 112 21.34 -7.41 4.54
C MET A 112 20.65 -7.69 3.21
N ASN A 113 20.81 -6.77 2.26
CA ASN A 113 20.31 -6.96 0.91
C ASN A 113 21.19 -6.23 -0.11
N ARG A 114 21.07 -6.61 -1.38
CA ARG A 114 21.73 -5.93 -2.50
C ARG A 114 20.86 -4.76 -2.98
N ILE A 115 21.52 -3.70 -3.41
CA ILE A 115 20.91 -2.56 -4.09
C ILE A 115 21.28 -2.65 -5.57
N THR A 116 20.27 -2.55 -6.43
CA THR A 116 20.43 -2.58 -7.88
C THR A 116 19.67 -1.40 -8.49
N GLY A 117 20.25 -0.20 -8.42
CA GLY A 117 19.68 1.00 -9.02
C GLY A 117 18.71 1.78 -8.10
N TYR A 118 19.15 2.12 -6.87
CA TYR A 118 18.39 3.02 -6.02
C TYR A 118 18.56 4.48 -6.47
N LYS A 119 17.44 5.13 -6.78
CA LYS A 119 17.37 6.56 -7.09
C LYS A 119 16.36 7.23 -6.15
N PRO A 120 16.78 8.25 -5.36
CA PRO A 120 15.84 8.99 -4.50
C PRO A 120 14.85 9.82 -5.32
N ASP A 121 15.30 10.36 -6.46
CA ASP A 121 14.47 11.08 -7.40
C ASP A 121 13.88 10.14 -8.44
N LEU A 122 12.64 10.40 -8.82
CA LEU A 122 11.92 9.56 -9.77
C LEU A 122 12.29 9.95 -11.21
N ASP A 123 12.57 8.96 -12.06
CA ASP A 123 12.76 9.17 -13.50
C ASP A 123 11.48 9.73 -14.16
N ARG A 124 10.31 9.47 -13.57
CA ARG A 124 9.01 9.97 -14.02
C ARG A 124 8.21 10.51 -12.84
N LEU A 125 7.58 11.67 -13.05
CA LEU A 125 6.71 12.28 -12.05
C LEU A 125 5.60 11.30 -11.62
N PHE A 126 5.48 11.07 -10.32
CA PHE A 126 4.33 10.39 -9.75
C PHE A 126 3.24 11.43 -9.51
N ILE A 127 2.08 11.26 -10.14
CA ILE A 127 0.95 12.18 -9.95
C ILE A 127 -0.05 11.50 -9.02
N PHE A 128 -0.24 12.07 -7.82
CA PHE A 128 -1.34 11.67 -6.97
C PHE A 128 -2.61 12.35 -7.49
N GLU A 129 -3.42 11.59 -8.22
CA GLU A 129 -4.62 12.06 -8.93
C GLU A 129 -5.83 12.13 -8.00
N CYS A 130 -6.60 13.22 -8.10
CA CYS A 130 -7.86 13.37 -7.39
C CYS A 130 -9.04 12.99 -8.30
N VAL A 131 -9.23 11.70 -8.52
CA VAL A 131 -10.29 11.16 -9.39
C VAL A 131 -11.66 11.19 -8.70
N LEU A 132 -11.69 10.73 -7.45
CA LEU A 132 -12.86 10.75 -6.59
C LEU A 132 -12.70 11.85 -5.55
N LYS A 133 -13.66 12.75 -5.47
CA LYS A 133 -13.64 13.90 -4.55
C LYS A 133 -15.05 14.21 -4.07
N PRO A 134 -15.20 14.74 -2.83
CA PRO A 134 -16.48 15.26 -2.38
C PRO A 134 -16.85 16.54 -3.16
N LEU A 135 -18.12 16.73 -3.45
CA LEU A 135 -18.67 17.93 -4.10
C LEU A 135 -19.25 18.92 -3.06
N ASP A 136 -18.68 18.94 -1.86
CA ASP A 136 -19.13 19.80 -0.76
C ASP A 136 -18.08 20.89 -0.44
N GLU A 137 -18.37 21.71 0.56
CA GLU A 137 -17.54 22.84 0.99
C GLU A 137 -16.12 22.44 1.41
N ASN A 138 -15.90 21.15 1.72
CA ASN A 138 -14.62 20.62 2.18
C ASN A 138 -13.71 20.14 1.02
N GLN A 139 -14.12 20.32 -0.23
CA GLN A 139 -13.36 19.88 -1.40
C GLN A 139 -11.94 20.43 -1.39
N LYS A 140 -11.74 21.71 -1.04
CA LYS A 140 -10.41 22.34 -1.02
C LYS A 140 -9.48 21.68 -0.02
N GLU A 141 -9.96 21.38 1.20
CA GLU A 141 -9.18 20.69 2.22
C GLU A 141 -8.84 19.26 1.77
N PHE A 142 -9.79 18.57 1.17
CA PHE A 142 -9.60 17.23 0.62
C PHE A 142 -8.50 17.22 -0.44
N GLU A 143 -8.43 18.22 -1.31
CA GLU A 143 -7.50 18.29 -2.44
C GLU A 143 -6.05 18.64 -2.06
N LEU A 144 -5.76 19.11 -0.84
CA LEU A 144 -4.43 19.55 -0.41
C LEU A 144 -3.32 18.49 -0.55
N LYS A 145 -3.65 17.21 -0.47
CA LYS A 145 -2.67 16.11 -0.54
C LYS A 145 -2.26 15.74 -1.96
N TYR A 146 -3.04 16.15 -2.96
CA TYR A 146 -2.88 15.73 -4.35
C TYR A 146 -1.77 16.46 -5.10
N GLY A 147 -1.46 16.03 -6.31
CA GLY A 147 -0.48 16.63 -7.18
C GLY A 147 0.80 15.82 -7.34
N GLY A 148 1.76 16.39 -8.08
CA GLY A 148 2.99 15.73 -8.47
C GLY A 148 3.98 15.50 -7.32
N LYS A 149 4.63 14.33 -7.33
CA LYS A 149 5.70 13.96 -6.41
C LYS A 149 6.92 13.56 -7.25
N THR A 150 8.06 14.15 -6.93
CA THR A 150 9.32 13.97 -7.67
C THR A 150 10.27 12.99 -6.99
N ASN A 151 10.05 12.71 -5.70
CA ASN A 151 10.95 11.91 -4.88
C ASN A 151 10.22 10.70 -4.29
N LEU A 152 10.96 9.60 -4.18
CA LEU A 152 10.45 8.33 -3.67
C LEU A 152 9.96 8.43 -2.21
N TRP A 153 10.64 9.22 -1.38
CA TRP A 153 10.25 9.42 0.01
C TRP A 153 8.90 10.13 0.17
N LYS A 154 8.50 11.00 -0.77
CA LYS A 154 7.17 11.63 -0.77
C LYS A 154 6.06 10.63 -1.06
N ILE A 155 6.33 9.63 -1.92
CA ILE A 155 5.39 8.52 -2.15
C ILE A 155 5.31 7.63 -0.91
N GLU A 156 6.44 7.36 -0.26
CA GLU A 156 6.48 6.61 1.00
C GLU A 156 5.59 7.27 2.07
N GLU A 157 5.67 8.60 2.20
CA GLU A 157 4.82 9.35 3.13
C GLU A 157 3.33 9.24 2.80
N LEU A 158 2.97 9.32 1.51
CA LEU A 158 1.57 9.13 1.08
C LEU A 158 1.06 7.72 1.40
N VAL A 159 1.85 6.70 1.07
CA VAL A 159 1.50 5.30 1.32
C VAL A 159 1.37 5.04 2.82
N ASP A 160 2.32 5.52 3.61
CA ASP A 160 2.32 5.37 5.07
C ASP A 160 1.12 6.09 5.71
N ASP A 161 0.80 7.32 5.29
CA ASP A 161 -0.34 8.08 5.82
C ASP A 161 -1.68 7.44 5.42
N ILE A 162 -1.91 7.22 4.11
CA ILE A 162 -3.22 6.86 3.56
C ILE A 162 -3.59 5.41 3.82
N PHE A 163 -2.69 4.46 3.59
CA PHE A 163 -2.96 3.06 3.87
C PHE A 163 -2.65 2.68 5.32
N PHE A 164 -1.49 3.06 5.82
CA PHE A 164 -0.98 2.51 7.08
C PHE A 164 -1.12 3.43 8.29
N SER A 165 -1.76 4.60 8.15
CA SER A 165 -1.99 5.55 9.26
C SER A 165 -0.69 5.86 10.03
N LYS A 166 0.41 6.06 9.29
CA LYS A 166 1.77 6.36 9.78
C LYS A 166 2.41 5.23 10.62
N GLN A 167 1.99 3.99 10.40
CA GLN A 167 2.50 2.83 11.13
C GLN A 167 3.47 1.95 10.31
N LEU A 168 3.70 2.25 9.03
CA LEU A 168 4.56 1.44 8.18
C LEU A 168 6.05 1.72 8.45
N LYS A 169 6.48 2.97 8.30
CA LYS A 169 7.88 3.40 8.37
C LYS A 169 8.53 3.02 9.70
N CYS A 170 7.84 3.30 10.81
CA CYS A 170 8.34 3.02 12.16
C CYS A 170 8.37 1.53 12.53
N ASN A 171 7.82 0.66 11.68
CA ASN A 171 7.71 -0.78 11.95
C ASN A 171 8.43 -1.67 10.92
N TYR A 172 9.22 -1.10 9.98
CA TYR A 172 9.95 -1.91 9.00
C TYR A 172 10.77 -3.04 9.61
N PHE A 173 11.50 -2.76 10.69
CA PHE A 173 12.42 -3.71 11.32
C PHE A 173 12.01 -4.17 12.72
N LYS A 174 10.88 -3.70 13.23
CA LYS A 174 10.42 -4.15 14.54
C LYS A 174 10.08 -5.63 14.52
N GLN A 175 10.50 -6.36 15.52
CA GLN A 175 10.06 -7.74 15.74
C GLN A 175 8.55 -7.78 15.86
N THR A 176 7.91 -8.80 15.28
CA THR A 176 6.44 -8.90 15.20
C THR A 176 5.75 -8.79 16.57
N ASN A 177 6.36 -9.37 17.62
CA ASN A 177 5.87 -9.30 19.00
C ASN A 177 6.04 -7.91 19.65
N LYS A 178 6.91 -7.05 19.11
CA LYS A 178 7.16 -5.69 19.60
C LYS A 178 6.38 -4.62 18.83
N ILE A 179 5.62 -5.00 17.80
CA ILE A 179 4.76 -4.08 17.06
C ILE A 179 3.53 -3.77 17.92
N ASN A 180 3.46 -2.52 18.39
CA ASN A 180 2.33 -2.02 19.17
C ASN A 180 1.39 -1.21 18.28
N ILE A 181 0.43 -1.89 17.66
CA ILE A 181 -0.66 -1.31 16.86
C ILE A 181 -1.95 -1.92 17.41
N GLU A 182 -2.86 -1.08 17.89
CA GLU A 182 -4.12 -1.51 18.52
C GLU A 182 -5.07 -2.15 17.50
N ASP A 183 -5.18 -1.59 16.29
CA ASP A 183 -5.99 -2.18 15.22
C ASP A 183 -5.31 -3.44 14.69
N ASN A 184 -5.87 -4.60 15.05
CA ASN A 184 -5.37 -5.91 14.63
C ASN A 184 -5.33 -6.07 13.10
N PHE A 185 -6.29 -5.50 12.36
CA PHE A 185 -6.28 -5.53 10.91
C PHE A 185 -5.06 -4.78 10.38
N LEU A 186 -4.86 -3.53 10.83
CA LEU A 186 -3.71 -2.71 10.43
C LEU A 186 -2.38 -3.39 10.78
N LYS A 187 -2.29 -3.96 12.00
CA LYS A 187 -1.09 -4.70 12.44
C LYS A 187 -0.76 -5.85 11.48
N GLN A 188 -1.76 -6.64 11.09
CA GLN A 188 -1.58 -7.74 10.14
C GLN A 188 -1.12 -7.24 8.76
N GLN A 189 -1.70 -6.14 8.26
CA GLN A 189 -1.30 -5.58 6.97
C GLN A 189 0.13 -5.02 7.02
N VAL A 190 0.52 -4.33 8.09
CA VAL A 190 1.91 -3.86 8.29
C VAL A 190 2.88 -5.04 8.28
N ILE A 191 2.63 -6.08 9.07
CA ILE A 191 3.50 -7.26 9.13
C ILE A 191 3.63 -7.92 7.76
N LYS A 192 2.52 -8.05 7.03
CA LYS A 192 2.48 -8.76 5.75
C LYS A 192 3.20 -8.01 4.63
N TYR A 193 3.08 -6.67 4.59
CA TYR A 193 3.48 -5.91 3.41
C TYR A 193 4.69 -4.99 3.63
N ARG A 194 5.16 -4.80 4.88
CA ARG A 194 6.24 -3.87 5.19
C ARG A 194 7.53 -4.13 4.42
N GLU A 195 7.87 -5.40 4.15
CA GLU A 195 9.09 -5.75 3.44
C GLU A 195 9.03 -5.33 1.96
N HIS A 196 7.89 -5.50 1.29
CA HIS A 196 7.70 -5.07 -0.09
C HIS A 196 7.87 -3.55 -0.23
N PHE A 197 7.26 -2.78 0.67
CA PHE A 197 7.38 -1.32 0.66
C PHE A 197 8.78 -0.86 1.08
N PHE A 198 9.41 -1.52 2.04
CA PHE A 198 10.80 -1.25 2.39
C PHE A 198 11.73 -1.45 1.18
N ASN A 199 11.60 -2.57 0.47
CA ASN A 199 12.40 -2.85 -0.72
C ASN A 199 12.20 -1.77 -1.79
N TRP A 200 10.99 -1.30 -1.99
CA TRP A 200 10.72 -0.22 -2.93
C TRP A 200 11.33 1.12 -2.48
N PHE A 201 10.98 1.56 -1.27
CA PHE A 201 11.32 2.90 -0.81
C PHE A 201 12.78 3.07 -0.33
N LYS A 202 13.42 2.01 0.09
CA LYS A 202 14.78 2.07 0.67
C LYS A 202 15.85 1.39 -0.18
N LEU A 203 15.45 0.49 -1.08
CA LEU A 203 16.39 -0.24 -1.93
C LEU A 203 16.12 -0.02 -3.44
N GLY A 204 15.10 0.75 -3.81
CA GLY A 204 14.74 1.02 -5.20
C GLY A 204 14.07 -0.15 -5.94
N ASN A 205 13.83 -1.27 -5.26
CA ASN A 205 13.24 -2.45 -5.87
C ASN A 205 11.70 -2.39 -5.84
N ALA A 206 11.12 -1.96 -6.96
CA ALA A 206 9.67 -1.84 -7.14
C ALA A 206 8.99 -3.12 -7.65
N ASN A 207 9.69 -4.25 -7.71
CA ASN A 207 9.13 -5.51 -8.21
C ASN A 207 7.87 -5.89 -7.42
N ASN A 208 6.82 -6.24 -8.14
CA ASN A 208 5.52 -6.65 -7.59
C ASN A 208 4.74 -5.57 -6.79
N ILE A 209 5.18 -4.31 -6.73
CA ILE A 209 4.48 -3.28 -5.95
C ILE A 209 3.06 -3.04 -6.50
N ALA A 210 2.87 -3.02 -7.82
CA ALA A 210 1.53 -2.91 -8.41
C ALA A 210 0.62 -4.06 -7.94
N THR A 211 1.09 -5.30 -8.01
CA THR A 211 0.34 -6.49 -7.54
C THR A 211 0.07 -6.43 -6.03
N VAL A 212 1.06 -6.06 -5.24
CA VAL A 212 0.91 -5.89 -3.78
C VAL A 212 -0.13 -4.81 -3.48
N THR A 213 -0.07 -3.66 -4.16
CA THR A 213 -1.03 -2.57 -4.00
C THR A 213 -2.44 -3.01 -4.40
N GLN A 214 -2.57 -3.73 -5.52
CA GLN A 214 -3.84 -4.32 -5.95
C GLN A 214 -4.45 -5.24 -4.87
N MET A 215 -3.63 -6.04 -4.20
CA MET A 215 -4.11 -6.97 -3.17
C MET A 215 -4.49 -6.30 -1.85
N LEU A 216 -3.75 -5.26 -1.46
CA LEU A 216 -3.93 -4.62 -0.16
C LEU A 216 -4.98 -3.50 -0.18
N ALA A 217 -5.01 -2.69 -1.25
CA ALA A 217 -5.80 -1.46 -1.28
C ALA A 217 -7.29 -1.73 -1.09
N LEU A 218 -7.86 -2.71 -1.81
CA LEU A 218 -9.27 -3.06 -1.66
C LEU A 218 -9.64 -3.41 -0.21
N ARG A 219 -8.77 -4.10 0.51
CA ARG A 219 -9.01 -4.46 1.92
C ARG A 219 -9.06 -3.23 2.83
N PHE A 220 -8.19 -2.25 2.59
CA PHE A 220 -8.19 -0.98 3.31
C PHE A 220 -9.41 -0.13 2.98
N ILE A 221 -9.77 -0.05 1.71
CA ILE A 221 -10.96 0.67 1.22
C ILE A 221 -12.22 0.11 1.88
N VAL A 222 -12.40 -1.22 1.81
CA VAL A 222 -13.54 -1.91 2.41
C VAL A 222 -13.61 -1.68 3.93
N LYS A 223 -12.47 -1.74 4.62
CA LYS A 223 -12.40 -1.44 6.07
C LYS A 223 -12.82 0.01 6.36
N SER A 224 -12.34 0.97 5.57
CA SER A 224 -12.69 2.39 5.73
C SER A 224 -14.18 2.64 5.48
N ILE A 225 -14.76 2.01 4.46
CA ILE A 225 -16.19 2.05 4.17
C ILE A 225 -16.99 1.46 5.35
N ALA A 226 -16.60 0.28 5.84
CA ALA A 226 -17.26 -0.37 6.96
C ALA A 226 -17.23 0.46 8.25
N GLN A 227 -16.21 1.30 8.43
CA GLN A 227 -16.07 2.25 9.53
C GLN A 227 -16.79 3.59 9.29
N GLY A 228 -17.44 3.78 8.14
CA GLY A 228 -18.09 5.04 7.76
C GLY A 228 -17.11 6.15 7.36
N SER A 229 -15.85 5.85 7.19
CA SER A 229 -14.79 6.82 6.85
C SER A 229 -14.71 7.06 5.34
N ARG A 230 -15.72 7.74 4.76
CA ARG A 230 -15.86 7.97 3.31
C ARG A 230 -14.62 8.63 2.70
N TRP A 231 -14.13 9.72 3.28
CA TRP A 231 -12.97 10.44 2.76
C TRP A 231 -11.71 9.60 2.74
N LYS A 232 -11.49 8.82 3.82
CA LYS A 232 -10.35 7.91 3.88
C LYS A 232 -10.43 6.86 2.76
N ALA A 233 -11.61 6.32 2.50
CA ALA A 233 -11.81 5.36 1.41
C ALA A 233 -11.56 6.00 0.03
N MET A 234 -12.00 7.27 -0.19
CA MET A 234 -11.71 8.02 -1.43
C MET A 234 -10.21 8.26 -1.62
N HIS A 235 -9.49 8.70 -0.57
CA HIS A 235 -8.03 8.85 -0.65
C HIS A 235 -7.32 7.53 -0.96
N GLN A 236 -7.79 6.42 -0.39
CA GLN A 236 -7.24 5.09 -0.65
C GLN A 236 -7.50 4.63 -2.08
N LEU A 237 -8.68 4.89 -2.64
CA LEU A 237 -9.01 4.63 -4.05
C LEU A 237 -8.14 5.46 -4.99
N ASN A 238 -8.04 6.77 -4.73
CA ASN A 238 -7.23 7.68 -5.54
C ASN A 238 -5.73 7.28 -5.51
N LEU A 239 -5.22 6.87 -4.34
CA LEU A 239 -3.84 6.41 -4.24
C LEU A 239 -3.63 5.08 -4.98
N TRP A 240 -4.58 4.15 -4.90
CA TRP A 240 -4.55 2.93 -5.68
C TRP A 240 -4.51 3.23 -7.19
N ILE A 241 -5.42 4.08 -7.71
CA ILE A 241 -5.44 4.50 -9.11
C ILE A 241 -4.07 5.07 -9.51
N SER A 242 -3.55 6.02 -8.71
CA SER A 242 -2.29 6.71 -9.02
C SER A 242 -1.08 5.77 -9.05
N ILE A 243 -1.01 4.80 -8.13
CA ILE A 243 0.06 3.79 -8.13
C ILE A 243 -0.09 2.87 -9.35
N MET A 244 -1.31 2.42 -9.67
CA MET A 244 -1.54 1.54 -10.82
C MET A 244 -1.20 2.25 -12.15
N ASP A 245 -1.58 3.52 -12.32
CA ASP A 245 -1.23 4.32 -13.50
C ASP A 245 0.27 4.64 -13.56
N TYR A 246 0.92 4.80 -12.42
CA TYR A 246 2.38 4.97 -12.38
C TYR A 246 3.11 3.74 -12.89
N PHE A 247 2.69 2.53 -12.51
CA PHE A 247 3.36 1.29 -12.93
C PHE A 247 2.94 0.82 -14.32
N SER A 248 1.69 1.07 -14.77
CA SER A 248 1.25 0.76 -16.13
C SER A 248 1.84 1.71 -17.19
N LYS A 249 2.41 2.84 -16.75
CA LYS A 249 2.97 3.92 -17.61
C LYS A 249 1.93 4.60 -18.52
N ASP A 250 0.67 4.41 -18.23
CA ASP A 250 -0.48 5.04 -18.90
C ASP A 250 -1.47 5.54 -17.83
N ARG A 251 -2.48 6.28 -18.25
CA ARG A 251 -3.55 6.77 -17.36
C ARG A 251 -4.81 5.91 -17.42
N ARG A 252 -4.65 4.63 -17.70
CA ARG A 252 -5.77 3.73 -17.96
C ARG A 252 -6.74 3.65 -16.79
N TYR A 253 -6.26 3.52 -15.56
CA TYR A 253 -7.11 3.38 -14.38
C TYR A 253 -7.88 4.66 -14.08
N ASN A 254 -7.22 5.83 -14.20
CA ASN A 254 -7.88 7.13 -14.06
C ASN A 254 -8.92 7.33 -15.17
N ASN A 255 -8.54 7.17 -16.43
CA ASN A 255 -9.42 7.38 -17.57
C ASN A 255 -10.64 6.46 -17.52
N THR A 256 -10.45 5.18 -17.18
CA THR A 256 -11.56 4.22 -17.06
C THR A 256 -12.48 4.62 -15.91
N MET A 257 -11.97 5.00 -14.74
CA MET A 257 -12.79 5.39 -13.59
C MET A 257 -13.60 6.65 -13.89
N SER A 258 -12.97 7.68 -14.46
CA SER A 258 -13.62 8.94 -14.82
C SER A 258 -14.70 8.73 -15.90
N LYS A 259 -14.38 7.96 -16.95
CA LYS A 259 -15.30 7.60 -18.02
C LYS A 259 -16.50 6.80 -17.50
N THR A 260 -16.27 5.81 -16.65
CA THR A 260 -17.33 5.01 -16.03
C THR A 260 -18.34 5.87 -15.28
N ARG A 261 -17.85 6.84 -14.51
CA ARG A 261 -18.72 7.78 -13.78
C ARG A 261 -19.57 8.63 -14.72
N GLU A 262 -18.97 9.14 -15.79
CA GLU A 262 -19.63 9.98 -16.79
C GLU A 262 -20.71 9.21 -17.56
N ILE A 263 -20.39 8.01 -18.05
CA ILE A 263 -21.34 7.13 -18.75
C ILE A 263 -22.54 6.85 -17.86
N LEU A 264 -22.31 6.39 -16.62
CA LEU A 264 -23.42 6.10 -15.72
C LEU A 264 -24.28 7.33 -15.41
N LYS A 265 -23.65 8.54 -15.29
CA LYS A 265 -24.39 9.79 -15.10
C LYS A 265 -25.34 10.04 -16.28
N ASN A 266 -24.85 9.86 -17.51
CA ASN A 266 -25.66 10.05 -18.72
C ASN A 266 -26.81 9.04 -18.77
N HIS A 267 -26.54 7.75 -18.57
CA HIS A 267 -27.56 6.70 -18.56
C HIS A 267 -28.66 6.94 -17.50
N ILE A 268 -28.29 7.38 -16.29
CA ILE A 268 -29.29 7.71 -15.24
C ILE A 268 -30.20 8.88 -15.66
N ASP A 269 -29.72 9.79 -16.51
CA ASP A 269 -30.48 10.96 -16.98
C ASP A 269 -31.28 10.67 -18.26
N GLU A 270 -31.00 9.57 -18.96
CA GLU A 270 -31.73 9.13 -20.14
C GLU A 270 -33.15 8.69 -19.79
N LYS A 271 -34.08 8.91 -20.73
CA LYS A 271 -35.48 8.48 -20.61
C LYS A 271 -35.76 7.17 -21.33
N GLU A 272 -34.85 6.80 -22.24
CA GLU A 272 -34.94 5.57 -23.04
C GLU A 272 -34.35 4.39 -22.28
N ASP A 273 -34.67 3.19 -22.72
CA ASP A 273 -34.06 1.95 -22.19
C ASP A 273 -32.60 1.87 -22.65
N TRP A 274 -31.69 1.51 -21.76
CA TRP A 274 -30.25 1.46 -21.98
C TRP A 274 -29.62 0.24 -21.34
N ASP A 275 -28.47 -0.17 -21.81
CA ASP A 275 -27.68 -1.28 -21.29
C ASP A 275 -26.33 -0.78 -20.78
N PHE A 276 -25.75 -1.47 -19.79
CA PHE A 276 -24.39 -1.17 -19.35
C PHE A 276 -23.36 -1.44 -20.46
N GLU A 277 -22.48 -0.48 -20.74
CA GLU A 277 -21.44 -0.64 -21.73
C GLU A 277 -20.40 -1.72 -21.34
N ASN A 278 -20.13 -1.85 -20.04
CA ASN A 278 -19.11 -2.74 -19.53
C ASN A 278 -19.35 -3.13 -18.05
N VAL A 279 -18.53 -4.06 -17.55
CA VAL A 279 -18.61 -4.56 -16.17
C VAL A 279 -18.21 -3.49 -15.15
N GLU A 280 -17.32 -2.59 -15.49
CA GLU A 280 -16.88 -1.49 -14.63
C GLU A 280 -18.04 -0.57 -14.31
N GLU A 281 -18.83 -0.19 -15.32
CA GLU A 281 -20.02 0.61 -15.15
C GLU A 281 -21.08 -0.10 -14.30
N TYR A 282 -21.35 -1.38 -14.61
CA TYR A 282 -22.24 -2.21 -13.81
C TYR A 282 -21.81 -2.23 -12.32
N CYS A 283 -20.53 -2.49 -12.05
CA CYS A 283 -20.00 -2.52 -10.69
C CYS A 283 -20.14 -1.15 -9.99
N TYR A 284 -19.88 -0.07 -10.70
CA TYR A 284 -20.03 1.29 -10.17
C TYR A 284 -21.49 1.61 -9.84
N ALA A 285 -22.42 1.24 -10.73
CA ALA A 285 -23.86 1.35 -10.54
C ALA A 285 -24.36 0.58 -9.30
N VAL A 286 -23.84 -0.64 -9.09
CA VAL A 286 -24.10 -1.45 -7.87
C VAL A 286 -23.71 -0.65 -6.62
N GLY A 287 -22.54 -0.02 -6.63
CA GLY A 287 -22.07 0.83 -5.52
C GLY A 287 -23.00 2.03 -5.26
N GLN A 288 -23.41 2.74 -6.30
CA GLN A 288 -24.33 3.88 -6.24
C GLN A 288 -25.70 3.48 -5.67
N LEU A 289 -26.26 2.38 -6.17
CA LEU A 289 -27.55 1.87 -5.70
C LEU A 289 -27.49 1.42 -4.24
N MET A 290 -26.41 0.76 -3.83
CA MET A 290 -26.23 0.34 -2.44
C MET A 290 -26.12 1.52 -1.48
N ASN A 291 -25.35 2.57 -1.84
CA ASN A 291 -25.29 3.81 -1.08
C ASN A 291 -26.69 4.45 -0.96
N THR A 292 -27.47 4.44 -2.04
CA THR A 292 -28.84 4.93 -2.04
C THR A 292 -29.72 4.19 -1.03
N TYR A 293 -29.71 2.86 -1.05
CA TYR A 293 -30.50 2.08 -0.09
C TYR A 293 -30.11 2.36 1.36
N LEU A 294 -28.82 2.54 1.64
CA LEU A 294 -28.37 2.88 2.99
C LEU A 294 -28.79 4.27 3.44
N LYS A 295 -28.89 5.24 2.52
CA LYS A 295 -29.41 6.57 2.83
C LYS A 295 -30.91 6.55 3.19
N LEU A 296 -31.67 5.60 2.65
CA LEU A 296 -33.06 5.38 3.00
C LEU A 296 -33.25 4.78 4.39
N SER A 297 -32.20 4.22 5.00
CA SER A 297 -32.26 3.67 6.35
C SER A 297 -32.42 4.77 7.40
N LYS A 298 -33.44 4.66 8.24
CA LYS A 298 -33.71 5.56 9.38
C LYS A 298 -32.87 5.24 10.64
N SER A 299 -32.05 4.18 10.61
CA SER A 299 -31.21 3.79 11.75
C SER A 299 -30.14 4.83 12.04
N ALA A 300 -30.04 5.28 13.28
CA ALA A 300 -28.98 6.18 13.74
C ALA A 300 -27.59 5.51 13.68
N ASN A 301 -27.51 4.21 14.01
CA ASN A 301 -26.28 3.44 13.95
C ASN A 301 -26.31 2.52 12.72
N LYS A 302 -25.69 2.97 11.63
CA LYS A 302 -25.54 2.20 10.41
C LYS A 302 -24.34 1.25 10.57
N ASN A 303 -24.63 0.01 10.97
CA ASN A 303 -23.60 -1.05 10.89
C ASN A 303 -23.37 -1.38 9.41
N LEU A 304 -22.23 -0.97 8.89
CA LEU A 304 -21.83 -1.17 7.48
C LEU A 304 -21.05 -2.49 7.26
N SER A 305 -20.92 -3.35 8.27
CA SER A 305 -20.14 -4.59 8.16
C SER A 305 -20.65 -5.56 7.08
N PHE A 306 -21.95 -5.53 6.78
CA PHE A 306 -22.54 -6.35 5.71
C PHE A 306 -22.04 -5.96 4.31
N ILE A 307 -21.58 -4.70 4.12
CA ILE A 307 -20.99 -4.23 2.88
C ILE A 307 -19.73 -5.02 2.52
N ASN A 308 -18.98 -5.48 3.49
CA ASN A 308 -17.79 -6.28 3.26
C ASN A 308 -18.05 -7.46 2.33
N ARG A 309 -19.20 -8.14 2.52
CA ARG A 309 -19.59 -9.26 1.66
C ARG A 309 -19.86 -8.81 0.22
N LEU A 310 -20.48 -7.66 0.04
CA LEU A 310 -20.77 -7.10 -1.29
C LEU A 310 -19.48 -6.67 -2.00
N LEU A 311 -18.61 -5.94 -1.30
CA LEU A 311 -17.40 -5.34 -1.89
C LEU A 311 -16.29 -6.36 -2.17
N LEU A 312 -16.29 -7.50 -1.48
CA LEU A 312 -15.27 -8.55 -1.62
C LEU A 312 -15.75 -9.76 -2.42
N THR A 313 -17.03 -9.80 -2.83
CA THR A 313 -17.53 -10.92 -3.63
C THR A 313 -17.02 -10.84 -5.06
N LYS A 314 -16.83 -12.01 -5.66
CA LYS A 314 -16.58 -12.16 -7.11
C LYS A 314 -17.80 -12.71 -7.84
N ASN A 315 -18.88 -12.97 -7.12
CA ASN A 315 -20.07 -13.67 -7.63
C ASN A 315 -21.24 -12.70 -7.81
N ASP A 316 -21.65 -12.50 -9.05
CA ASP A 316 -22.77 -11.65 -9.45
C ASP A 316 -24.09 -12.02 -8.78
N LYS A 317 -24.38 -13.31 -8.68
CA LYS A 317 -25.59 -13.79 -8.00
C LYS A 317 -25.66 -13.30 -6.56
N THR A 318 -24.53 -13.27 -5.86
CA THR A 318 -24.46 -12.73 -4.47
C THR A 318 -24.73 -11.24 -4.45
N VAL A 319 -24.23 -10.46 -5.43
CA VAL A 319 -24.51 -9.04 -5.58
C VAL A 319 -25.98 -8.79 -5.76
N LYS A 320 -26.59 -9.43 -6.76
CA LYS A 320 -28.03 -9.28 -7.08
C LYS A 320 -28.93 -9.72 -5.93
N GLN A 321 -28.66 -10.83 -5.28
CA GLN A 321 -29.38 -11.27 -4.08
C GLN A 321 -29.31 -10.23 -2.96
N THR A 322 -28.13 -9.66 -2.72
CA THR A 322 -27.95 -8.64 -1.69
C THR A 322 -28.76 -7.39 -2.02
N LEU A 323 -28.67 -6.88 -3.24
CA LEU A 323 -29.46 -5.72 -3.67
C LEU A 323 -30.95 -5.96 -3.59
N LEU A 324 -31.44 -7.13 -4.00
CA LEU A 324 -32.86 -7.50 -3.89
C LEU A 324 -33.35 -7.52 -2.45
N LEU A 325 -32.54 -8.00 -1.50
CA LEU A 325 -32.87 -7.97 -0.07
C LEU A 325 -33.03 -6.52 0.42
N TYR A 326 -32.11 -5.63 0.02
CA TYR A 326 -32.17 -4.21 0.39
C TYR A 326 -33.31 -3.47 -0.31
N PHE A 327 -33.59 -3.76 -1.56
CA PHE A 327 -34.78 -3.24 -2.26
C PHE A 327 -36.04 -3.61 -1.51
N LYS A 328 -36.26 -4.90 -1.19
CA LYS A 328 -37.42 -5.34 -0.41
C LYS A 328 -37.51 -4.67 0.95
N LYS A 329 -36.37 -4.53 1.64
CA LYS A 329 -36.29 -3.91 2.96
C LYS A 329 -36.66 -2.45 2.98
N TYR A 330 -36.30 -1.69 1.94
CA TYR A 330 -36.48 -0.24 1.88
C TYR A 330 -37.55 0.22 0.88
N ASN A 331 -38.26 -0.71 0.25
CA ASN A 331 -39.29 -0.40 -0.75
C ASN A 331 -40.32 0.62 -0.24
N TYR A 332 -40.71 0.55 1.04
CA TYR A 332 -41.63 1.48 1.68
C TYR A 332 -41.13 2.95 1.67
N ALA A 333 -39.82 3.17 1.58
CA ALA A 333 -39.23 4.49 1.56
C ALA A 333 -38.94 4.99 0.13
N ILE A 334 -39.04 4.12 -0.88
CA ILE A 334 -38.87 4.46 -2.29
C ILE A 334 -40.21 5.02 -2.81
N LYS A 335 -40.29 6.34 -2.94
CA LYS A 335 -41.46 7.01 -3.49
C LYS A 335 -41.71 6.58 -4.94
N ASP A 336 -42.99 6.59 -5.38
CA ASP A 336 -43.31 6.24 -6.77
C ASP A 336 -42.65 7.18 -7.80
N THR A 337 -42.35 8.41 -7.40
CA THR A 337 -41.66 9.42 -8.20
C THR A 337 -40.17 9.13 -8.37
N ASN A 338 -39.57 8.19 -7.61
CA ASN A 338 -38.13 7.85 -7.68
C ASN A 338 -37.86 6.83 -8.79
N HIS A 339 -38.21 7.18 -10.03
CA HIS A 339 -38.01 6.31 -11.21
C HIS A 339 -36.55 5.88 -11.35
N ARG A 340 -35.55 6.78 -11.18
CA ARG A 340 -34.12 6.48 -11.31
C ARG A 340 -33.67 5.31 -10.46
N ILE A 341 -34.17 5.16 -9.22
CA ILE A 341 -33.84 4.03 -8.34
C ILE A 341 -34.38 2.72 -8.91
N LYS A 342 -35.65 2.72 -9.34
CA LYS A 342 -36.34 1.53 -9.85
C LYS A 342 -35.73 1.09 -11.18
N THR A 343 -35.48 2.04 -12.08
CA THR A 343 -34.85 1.80 -13.38
C THR A 343 -33.47 1.22 -13.22
N LEU A 344 -32.59 1.88 -12.42
CA LEU A 344 -31.22 1.39 -12.18
C LEU A 344 -31.21 0.01 -11.53
N HIS A 345 -32.14 -0.26 -10.59
CA HIS A 345 -32.29 -1.59 -10.01
C HIS A 345 -32.67 -2.62 -11.07
N GLY A 346 -33.60 -2.29 -11.98
CA GLY A 346 -34.02 -3.15 -13.09
C GLY A 346 -32.85 -3.52 -14.00
N HIS A 347 -32.10 -2.53 -14.49
CA HIS A 347 -30.93 -2.74 -15.33
C HIS A 347 -29.87 -3.62 -14.65
N ILE A 348 -29.58 -3.39 -13.36
CA ILE A 348 -28.64 -4.23 -12.60
C ILE A 348 -29.13 -5.68 -12.54
N MET A 349 -30.43 -5.92 -12.33
CA MET A 349 -30.97 -7.28 -12.26
C MET A 349 -30.96 -8.00 -13.61
N GLN A 350 -31.12 -7.27 -14.72
CA GLN A 350 -31.14 -7.85 -16.08
C GLN A 350 -29.74 -8.06 -16.66
N TYR A 351 -28.75 -7.24 -16.25
CA TYR A 351 -27.40 -7.33 -16.83
C TYR A 351 -26.78 -8.71 -16.68
N ASP A 352 -26.29 -9.27 -17.77
CA ASP A 352 -25.51 -10.51 -17.77
C ASP A 352 -24.01 -10.20 -17.78
N MET A 353 -23.31 -10.72 -16.81
CA MET A 353 -21.85 -10.53 -16.66
C MET A 353 -21.03 -11.32 -17.72
N ASP A 354 -21.66 -12.24 -18.47
CA ASP A 354 -21.01 -13.07 -19.49
C ASP A 354 -19.69 -13.72 -18.99
N GLY A 355 -19.75 -14.26 -17.77
CA GLY A 355 -18.60 -14.92 -17.13
C GLY A 355 -17.49 -14.00 -16.61
N LYS A 356 -17.62 -12.69 -16.74
CA LYS A 356 -16.66 -11.71 -16.19
C LYS A 356 -16.75 -11.64 -14.68
N GLU A 357 -15.64 -11.26 -14.03
CA GLU A 357 -15.58 -11.14 -12.56
C GLU A 357 -16.06 -9.76 -12.09
N ILE A 358 -16.66 -9.74 -10.92
CA ILE A 358 -17.00 -8.51 -10.19
C ILE A 358 -15.72 -7.76 -9.81
N ASN A 359 -15.71 -6.45 -10.07
CA ASN A 359 -14.62 -5.56 -9.67
C ASN A 359 -15.00 -4.74 -8.42
N GLY A 360 -14.52 -5.19 -7.27
CA GLY A 360 -14.80 -4.54 -5.97
C GLY A 360 -14.30 -3.09 -5.87
N TYR A 361 -13.31 -2.68 -6.67
CA TYR A 361 -12.83 -1.30 -6.71
C TYR A 361 -13.89 -0.36 -7.28
N TYR A 362 -14.56 -0.77 -8.37
CA TYR A 362 -15.63 0.04 -8.98
C TYR A 362 -16.89 0.06 -8.12
N ILE A 363 -17.25 -1.06 -7.46
CA ILE A 363 -18.34 -1.04 -6.47
C ILE A 363 -18.00 -0.07 -5.33
N SER A 364 -16.77 -0.13 -4.82
CA SER A 364 -16.32 0.76 -3.75
C SER A 364 -16.33 2.23 -4.18
N ALA A 365 -15.88 2.52 -5.40
CA ALA A 365 -15.89 3.87 -5.98
C ALA A 365 -17.30 4.41 -6.09
N GLY A 366 -18.21 3.66 -6.71
CA GLY A 366 -19.61 4.05 -6.81
C GLY A 366 -20.28 4.24 -5.44
N PHE A 367 -19.86 3.45 -4.45
CA PHE A 367 -20.41 3.57 -3.08
C PHE A 367 -19.94 4.85 -2.36
N VAL A 368 -18.69 5.25 -2.51
CA VAL A 368 -18.13 6.41 -1.80
C VAL A 368 -18.31 7.73 -2.56
N ASP A 369 -18.54 7.69 -3.87
CA ASP A 369 -18.74 8.87 -4.68
C ASP A 369 -20.06 9.57 -4.36
N ASP A 370 -20.24 10.79 -4.86
CA ASP A 370 -21.49 11.49 -4.74
C ASP A 370 -22.59 10.77 -5.50
N ASN A 371 -23.79 10.82 -4.93
CA ASN A 371 -24.88 10.00 -5.43
C ASN A 371 -25.48 10.58 -6.71
N LEU A 372 -25.19 9.95 -7.84
CA LEU A 372 -25.69 10.36 -9.16
C LEU A 372 -27.22 10.22 -9.29
N ILE A 373 -27.84 9.30 -8.54
CA ILE A 373 -29.29 9.08 -8.59
C ILE A 373 -30.05 10.30 -8.11
N TYR A 374 -29.47 11.06 -7.16
CA TYR A 374 -30.09 12.29 -6.64
C TYR A 374 -29.49 13.57 -7.25
N ALA A 375 -28.57 13.47 -8.18
CA ALA A 375 -27.99 14.61 -8.84
C ALA A 375 -29.08 15.38 -9.61
N LYS A 376 -29.03 16.72 -9.55
CA LYS A 376 -29.88 17.56 -10.38
C LYS A 376 -29.47 17.42 -11.84
N LYS A 377 -30.44 17.40 -12.76
CA LYS A 377 -30.12 17.51 -14.19
C LYS A 377 -29.47 18.86 -14.43
N GLU A 378 -28.32 18.85 -15.09
CA GLU A 378 -27.74 20.07 -15.63
C GLU A 378 -28.65 20.54 -16.80
N ASN A 379 -29.31 21.68 -16.62
CA ASN A 379 -30.07 22.29 -17.72
C ASN A 379 -29.07 22.79 -18.76
N LEU A 380 -29.04 22.14 -19.92
CA LEU A 380 -28.30 22.56 -21.14
C LEU A 380 -28.88 23.82 -21.78
N SER A 381 -29.48 24.74 -21.00
CA SER A 381 -30.23 25.90 -21.54
C SER A 381 -29.50 27.25 -21.52
N ASP A 382 -28.21 27.31 -21.08
CA ASP A 382 -27.56 28.64 -20.98
C ASP A 382 -26.50 28.94 -22.06
N GLU A 383 -26.31 28.09 -23.09
CA GLU A 383 -25.40 28.40 -24.20
C GLU A 383 -26.08 28.88 -25.50
N ARG A 384 -27.40 29.20 -25.50
CA ARG A 384 -28.08 29.76 -26.68
C ARG A 384 -28.49 31.23 -26.50
N GLY A 385 -27.73 31.99 -25.77
CA GLY A 385 -28.10 33.39 -25.45
C GLY A 385 -27.04 34.45 -25.67
N MET A 386 -25.97 34.18 -26.48
CA MET A 386 -24.95 35.21 -26.81
C MET A 386 -24.53 35.24 -28.28
N ASP A 387 -25.46 35.02 -29.20
CA ASP A 387 -25.25 35.41 -30.60
C ASP A 387 -26.50 36.10 -31.10
N ASN A 388 -26.67 37.37 -30.73
CA ASN A 388 -27.44 38.40 -31.40
C ASN A 388 -27.41 39.68 -30.56
N GLU A 389 -26.37 40.50 -30.77
CA GLU A 389 -26.48 41.95 -30.88
C GLU A 389 -25.17 42.51 -31.43
#